data_014c9467df7509b0d89693ae678a3b11
#
_entry.id   014c9467df7509b0d89693ae678a3b11
#
_cell.length_a   1.000
_cell.length_b   1.000
_cell.length_c   1.000
_cell.angle_alpha   90.00
_cell.angle_beta   90.00
_cell.angle_gamma   90.00
#
_symmetry.space_group_name_H-M   'P 1'
#
loop_
_entity.id
_entity.type
_entity.pdbx_description
1 polymer ?
#
loop_
_entity_poly.entity_id
_entity_poly.type
_entity_poly.pdbx_seq_one_letter_code
_entity_poly.pdbx_strand_id
1 'polypeptide(L)'
;TMYAFGAAAGLMVIGSAANMSKAALGPSAFVAVAVLAFGNAGGRVLAGVVSDIIGRQLTLFFAFLLQSVMVLIPLFYGDDILALLTAVLLIGACYGANLALFPSATKDHFGLKSFGLNYGVMFTAWGVGGLILPRIAGMAKDITGKEDLAFYIASGLMICGAILALINLAMTRGKFSKKQGTRDRKGRTILPGQHVAGA
;
A
#
# COMPACT_ATOMS: atom_id res chain seq x y z
N THR A 1 1.32 -6.53 8.77
CA THR A 1 2.60 -5.78 8.64
C THR A 1 2.59 -4.87 7.41
N MET A 2 2.40 -5.38 6.16
CA MET A 2 2.38 -4.54 4.94
C MET A 2 1.41 -3.35 5.04
N TYR A 3 0.19 -3.59 5.54
CA TYR A 3 -0.82 -2.53 5.69
C TYR A 3 -0.38 -1.43 6.67
N ALA A 4 0.31 -1.81 7.75
CA ALA A 4 0.90 -0.83 8.68
C ALA A 4 1.92 0.07 7.98
N PHE A 5 2.77 -0.48 7.12
CA PHE A 5 3.77 0.29 6.37
C PHE A 5 3.13 1.28 5.41
N GLY A 6 2.12 0.81 4.61
CA GLY A 6 1.37 1.67 3.71
C GLY A 6 0.63 2.79 4.43
N ALA A 7 0.01 2.48 5.56
CA ALA A 7 -0.69 3.45 6.39
C ALA A 7 0.26 4.47 7.01
N ALA A 8 1.38 4.02 7.56
CA ALA A 8 2.37 4.86 8.21
C ALA A 8 2.88 5.97 7.28
N ALA A 9 3.38 5.61 6.09
CA ALA A 9 3.89 6.57 5.14
C ALA A 9 2.79 7.49 4.58
N GLY A 10 1.62 6.91 4.23
CA GLY A 10 0.52 7.71 3.69
C GLY A 10 -0.01 8.73 4.68
N LEU A 11 -0.26 8.34 5.94
CA LEU A 11 -0.78 9.23 6.96
C LEU A 11 0.25 10.28 7.41
N MET A 12 1.55 9.94 7.40
CA MET A 12 2.61 10.92 7.63
C MET A 12 2.55 12.03 6.57
N VAL A 13 2.51 11.67 5.28
CA VAL A 13 2.45 12.67 4.20
C VAL A 13 1.16 13.46 4.24
N ILE A 14 0.00 12.83 4.51
CA ILE A 14 -1.29 13.53 4.67
C ILE A 14 -1.17 14.59 5.76
N GLY A 15 -0.58 14.26 6.91
CA GLY A 15 -0.40 15.19 8.04
C GLY A 15 0.58 16.34 7.73
N SER A 16 1.60 16.08 6.91
CA SER A 16 2.64 17.06 6.58
C SER A 16 2.37 17.84 5.29
N ALA A 17 1.43 17.39 4.43
CA ALA A 17 1.23 17.90 3.07
C ALA A 17 1.06 19.43 3.00
N ALA A 18 0.22 20.00 3.87
CA ALA A 18 0.01 21.45 3.92
C ALA A 18 1.28 22.20 4.36
N ASN A 19 2.03 21.66 5.34
CA ASN A 19 3.24 22.30 5.84
C ASN A 19 4.38 22.23 4.81
N MET A 20 4.56 21.08 4.17
CA MET A 20 5.56 20.90 3.10
C MET A 20 5.32 21.83 1.92
N SER A 21 4.06 22.10 1.61
CA SER A 21 3.68 22.91 0.46
C SER A 21 3.71 24.42 0.73
N LYS A 22 3.91 24.85 1.99
CA LYS A 22 3.93 26.28 2.34
C LYS A 22 5.07 27.04 1.68
N ALA A 23 6.24 26.42 1.52
CA ALA A 23 7.39 27.04 0.88
C ALA A 23 7.10 27.35 -0.59
N ALA A 24 6.53 26.40 -1.34
CA ALA A 24 6.25 26.51 -2.76
C ALA A 24 4.92 27.25 -3.09
N LEU A 25 3.88 27.04 -2.28
CA LEU A 25 2.51 27.51 -2.57
C LEU A 25 2.03 28.65 -1.66
N GLY A 26 2.77 29.00 -0.60
CA GLY A 26 2.39 30.06 0.33
C GLY A 26 0.98 29.89 0.89
N PRO A 27 0.09 30.90 0.76
CA PRO A 27 -1.31 30.84 1.23
C PRO A 27 -2.14 29.75 0.55
N SER A 28 -1.73 29.29 -0.65
CA SER A 28 -2.42 28.26 -1.43
C SER A 28 -2.00 26.82 -1.09
N ALA A 29 -1.29 26.60 0.02
CA ALA A 29 -0.82 25.25 0.44
C ALA A 29 -1.96 24.22 0.59
N PHE A 30 -3.21 24.65 0.78
CA PHE A 30 -4.38 23.79 0.80
C PHE A 30 -4.61 23.04 -0.53
N VAL A 31 -4.09 23.57 -1.65
CA VAL A 31 -4.17 22.93 -2.97
C VAL A 31 -3.47 21.57 -2.95
N ALA A 32 -2.33 21.45 -2.27
CA ALA A 32 -1.63 20.16 -2.14
C ALA A 32 -2.49 19.11 -1.41
N VAL A 33 -3.23 19.53 -0.38
CA VAL A 33 -4.15 18.62 0.34
C VAL A 33 -5.32 18.19 -0.56
N ALA A 34 -5.86 19.11 -1.37
CA ALA A 34 -6.91 18.81 -2.33
C ALA A 34 -6.42 17.84 -3.43
N VAL A 35 -5.21 18.08 -3.96
CA VAL A 35 -4.57 17.20 -4.97
C VAL A 35 -4.32 15.80 -4.39
N LEU A 36 -3.85 15.72 -3.15
CA LEU A 36 -3.66 14.44 -2.45
C LEU A 36 -5.00 13.69 -2.30
N ALA A 37 -6.05 14.38 -1.89
CA ALA A 37 -7.39 13.78 -1.73
C ALA A 37 -7.94 13.29 -3.08
N PHE A 38 -7.73 14.04 -4.15
CA PHE A 38 -8.10 13.64 -5.51
C PHE A 38 -7.32 12.40 -5.97
N GLY A 39 -6.00 12.39 -5.73
CA GLY A 39 -5.16 11.22 -5.95
C GLY A 39 -5.66 9.99 -5.19
N ASN A 40 -5.99 10.15 -3.90
CA ASN A 40 -6.51 9.07 -3.05
C ASN A 40 -7.83 8.48 -3.61
N ALA A 41 -8.76 9.31 -4.02
CA ALA A 41 -10.01 8.86 -4.61
C ALA A 41 -9.78 8.12 -5.95
N GLY A 42 -9.01 8.71 -6.87
CA GLY A 42 -8.65 8.10 -8.15
C GLY A 42 -7.86 6.81 -8.01
N GLY A 43 -6.91 6.79 -7.07
CA GLY A 43 -6.07 5.64 -6.77
C GLY A 43 -6.86 4.41 -6.32
N ARG A 44 -7.96 4.57 -5.58
CA ARG A 44 -8.85 3.47 -5.20
C ARG A 44 -9.49 2.81 -6.42
N VAL A 45 -9.98 3.63 -7.35
CA VAL A 45 -10.63 3.14 -8.58
C VAL A 45 -9.61 2.47 -9.49
N LEU A 46 -8.50 3.15 -9.77
CA LEU A 46 -7.45 2.64 -10.65
C LEU A 46 -6.84 1.34 -10.11
N ALA A 47 -6.51 1.29 -8.83
CA ALA A 47 -5.95 0.09 -8.21
C ALA A 47 -6.94 -1.07 -8.20
N GLY A 48 -8.25 -0.81 -8.04
CA GLY A 48 -9.29 -1.80 -8.21
C GLY A 48 -9.21 -2.45 -9.59
N VAL A 49 -9.33 -1.64 -10.65
CA VAL A 49 -9.28 -2.10 -12.05
C VAL A 49 -7.96 -2.82 -12.37
N VAL A 50 -6.82 -2.20 -12.04
CA VAL A 50 -5.49 -2.79 -12.30
C VAL A 50 -5.33 -4.12 -11.57
N SER A 51 -5.77 -4.20 -10.33
CA SER A 51 -5.65 -5.42 -9.54
C SER A 51 -6.54 -6.58 -10.02
N ASP A 52 -7.59 -6.29 -10.75
CA ASP A 52 -8.42 -7.31 -11.38
C ASP A 52 -7.71 -7.91 -12.61
N ILE A 53 -6.82 -7.16 -13.27
CA ILE A 53 -6.04 -7.57 -14.44
C ILE A 53 -4.75 -8.32 -14.04
N ILE A 54 -3.91 -7.69 -13.19
CA ILE A 54 -2.58 -8.22 -12.85
C ILE A 54 -2.52 -8.92 -11.50
N GLY A 55 -3.59 -8.86 -10.71
CA GLY A 55 -3.69 -9.46 -9.37
C GLY A 55 -3.32 -8.50 -8.24
N ARG A 56 -3.91 -8.75 -7.05
CA ARG A 56 -3.80 -7.88 -5.86
C ARG A 56 -2.36 -7.66 -5.41
N GLN A 57 -1.56 -8.73 -5.33
CA GLN A 57 -0.21 -8.67 -4.78
C GLN A 57 0.76 -7.91 -5.69
N LEU A 58 0.63 -8.08 -7.01
CA LEU A 58 1.48 -7.36 -7.96
C LEU A 58 1.12 -5.87 -8.02
N THR A 59 -0.17 -5.54 -7.93
CA THR A 59 -0.61 -4.15 -7.84
C THR A 59 -0.11 -3.48 -6.55
N LEU A 60 -0.15 -4.17 -5.40
CA LEU A 60 0.42 -3.69 -4.15
C LEU A 60 1.93 -3.48 -4.26
N PHE A 61 2.66 -4.39 -4.90
CA PHE A 61 4.09 -4.24 -5.13
C PHE A 61 4.41 -2.94 -5.88
N PHE A 62 3.74 -2.69 -7.00
CA PHE A 62 3.96 -1.46 -7.77
C PHE A 62 3.52 -0.20 -7.01
N ALA A 63 2.42 -0.27 -6.27
CA ALA A 63 1.98 0.86 -5.43
C ALA A 63 3.00 1.20 -4.35
N PHE A 64 3.55 0.21 -3.64
CA PHE A 64 4.60 0.42 -2.65
C PHE A 64 5.89 0.94 -3.26
N LEU A 65 6.32 0.39 -4.40
CA LEU A 65 7.53 0.83 -5.09
C LEU A 65 7.40 2.29 -5.57
N LEU A 66 6.28 2.63 -6.20
CA LEU A 66 6.01 3.99 -6.64
C LEU A 66 5.97 4.95 -5.44
N GLN A 67 5.29 4.58 -4.37
CA GLN A 67 5.19 5.40 -3.16
C GLN A 67 6.55 5.62 -2.50
N SER A 68 7.44 4.61 -2.50
CA SER A 68 8.79 4.73 -1.92
C SER A 68 9.63 5.80 -2.61
N VAL A 69 9.49 5.94 -3.92
CA VAL A 69 10.18 6.98 -4.70
C VAL A 69 9.50 8.33 -4.51
N MET A 70 8.18 8.38 -4.65
CA MET A 70 7.43 9.64 -4.60
C MET A 70 7.54 10.33 -3.24
N VAL A 71 7.67 9.58 -2.16
CA VAL A 71 7.81 10.13 -0.80
C VAL A 71 9.11 10.90 -0.61
N LEU A 72 10.13 10.64 -1.41
CA LEU A 72 11.41 11.35 -1.37
C LEU A 72 11.43 12.61 -2.24
N ILE A 73 10.55 12.74 -3.23
CA ILE A 73 10.54 13.89 -4.15
C ILE A 73 10.44 15.23 -3.42
N PRO A 74 9.58 15.41 -2.40
CA PRO A 74 9.50 16.67 -1.67
C PRO A 74 10.80 17.09 -0.96
N LEU A 75 11.70 16.16 -0.64
CA LEU A 75 12.99 16.48 -0.02
C LEU A 75 13.97 17.15 -0.99
N PHE A 76 13.93 16.76 -2.28
CA PHE A 76 14.89 17.22 -3.27
C PHE A 76 14.32 18.29 -4.20
N TYR A 77 13.00 18.33 -4.37
CA TYR A 77 12.29 19.17 -5.32
C TYR A 77 11.09 19.88 -4.67
N GLY A 78 11.15 20.16 -3.36
CA GLY A 78 10.04 20.77 -2.61
C GLY A 78 9.70 22.20 -3.05
N ASP A 79 10.65 22.91 -3.67
CA ASP A 79 10.46 24.26 -4.20
C ASP A 79 9.84 24.27 -5.61
N ASP A 80 9.89 23.15 -6.33
CA ASP A 80 9.24 22.98 -7.63
C ASP A 80 7.77 22.56 -7.43
N ILE A 81 6.88 23.49 -7.73
CA ILE A 81 5.42 23.28 -7.57
C ILE A 81 4.93 22.07 -8.37
N LEU A 82 5.43 21.87 -9.60
CA LEU A 82 4.98 20.78 -10.44
C LEU A 82 5.45 19.42 -9.89
N ALA A 83 6.71 19.32 -9.50
CA ALA A 83 7.28 18.12 -8.90
C ALA A 83 6.56 17.78 -7.57
N LEU A 84 6.35 18.78 -6.72
CA LEU A 84 5.68 18.64 -5.44
C LEU A 84 4.22 18.16 -5.61
N LEU A 85 3.43 18.81 -6.47
CA LEU A 85 2.02 18.43 -6.69
C LEU A 85 1.89 17.05 -7.35
N THR A 86 2.80 16.71 -8.27
CA THR A 86 2.84 15.39 -8.89
C THR A 86 3.16 14.31 -7.86
N ALA A 87 4.15 14.54 -7.00
CA ALA A 87 4.50 13.62 -5.92
C ALA A 87 3.33 13.40 -4.96
N VAL A 88 2.70 14.49 -4.50
CA VAL A 88 1.57 14.46 -3.57
C VAL A 88 0.36 13.74 -4.20
N LEU A 89 0.07 13.96 -5.50
CA LEU A 89 -0.98 13.25 -6.24
C LEU A 89 -0.74 11.74 -6.25
N LEU A 90 0.49 11.33 -6.60
CA LEU A 90 0.86 9.92 -6.72
C LEU A 90 0.96 9.23 -5.36
N ILE A 91 1.44 9.91 -4.32
CA ILE A 91 1.40 9.40 -2.95
C ILE A 91 -0.05 9.18 -2.51
N GLY A 92 -0.94 10.15 -2.78
CA GLY A 92 -2.38 10.01 -2.54
C GLY A 92 -2.95 8.80 -3.26
N ALA A 93 -2.63 8.61 -4.54
CA ALA A 93 -3.09 7.48 -5.34
C ALA A 93 -2.60 6.13 -4.78
N CYS A 94 -1.33 6.01 -4.40
CA CYS A 94 -0.78 4.80 -3.79
C CYS A 94 -1.43 4.51 -2.43
N TYR A 95 -1.68 5.54 -1.62
CA TYR A 95 -2.40 5.39 -0.36
C TYR A 95 -3.85 4.93 -0.57
N GLY A 96 -4.54 5.51 -1.57
CA GLY A 96 -5.86 5.06 -1.99
C GLY A 96 -5.88 3.61 -2.46
N ALA A 97 -4.87 3.21 -3.24
CA ALA A 97 -4.68 1.83 -3.67
C ALA A 97 -4.60 0.87 -2.47
N ASN A 98 -3.84 1.21 -1.44
CA ASN A 98 -3.74 0.41 -0.21
C ASN A 98 -5.12 0.25 0.45
N LEU A 99 -5.91 1.32 0.57
CA LEU A 99 -7.24 1.29 1.17
C LEU A 99 -8.25 0.44 0.38
N ALA A 100 -8.08 0.27 -0.93
CA ALA A 100 -8.93 -0.58 -1.76
C ALA A 100 -8.45 -2.04 -1.81
N LEU A 101 -7.14 -2.25 -1.88
CA LEU A 101 -6.56 -3.58 -2.11
C LEU A 101 -6.50 -4.44 -0.85
N PHE A 102 -6.26 -3.87 0.33
CA PHE A 102 -6.20 -4.67 1.56
C PHE A 102 -7.53 -5.28 1.97
N PRO A 103 -8.70 -4.59 1.92
CA PRO A 103 -10.00 -5.24 2.10
C PRO A 103 -10.24 -6.34 1.06
N SER A 104 -9.94 -6.06 -0.22
CA SER A 104 -10.11 -7.02 -1.31
C SER A 104 -9.25 -8.27 -1.10
N ALA A 105 -7.97 -8.10 -0.74
CA ALA A 105 -7.08 -9.20 -0.43
C ALA A 105 -7.54 -10.00 0.79
N THR A 106 -8.09 -9.35 1.82
CA THR A 106 -8.66 -10.03 2.99
C THR A 106 -9.82 -10.91 2.60
N LYS A 107 -10.73 -10.39 1.79
CA LYS A 107 -11.86 -11.15 1.24
C LYS A 107 -11.37 -12.36 0.44
N ASP A 108 -10.39 -12.17 -0.43
CA ASP A 108 -9.86 -13.22 -1.30
C ASP A 108 -9.16 -14.34 -0.52
N HIS A 109 -8.52 -14.02 0.64
CA HIS A 109 -7.79 -15.00 1.46
C HIS A 109 -8.69 -15.71 2.48
N PHE A 110 -9.61 -15.00 3.11
CA PHE A 110 -10.40 -15.50 4.25
C PHE A 110 -11.89 -15.70 3.93
N GLY A 111 -12.33 -15.32 2.73
CA GLY A 111 -13.74 -15.41 2.33
C GLY A 111 -14.63 -14.36 3.00
N LEU A 112 -15.93 -14.44 2.74
CA LEU A 112 -16.91 -13.47 3.22
C LEU A 112 -17.45 -13.79 4.62
N LYS A 113 -17.43 -15.08 5.06
CA LYS A 113 -18.11 -15.53 6.28
C LYS A 113 -17.63 -14.79 7.55
N SER A 114 -16.33 -14.48 7.64
CA SER A 114 -15.73 -13.78 8.78
C SER A 114 -14.99 -12.50 8.35
N PHE A 115 -15.44 -11.89 7.25
CA PHE A 115 -14.75 -10.74 6.66
C PHE A 115 -14.61 -9.58 7.64
N GLY A 116 -15.69 -9.21 8.35
CA GLY A 116 -15.69 -8.10 9.29
C GLY A 116 -14.64 -8.26 10.39
N LEU A 117 -14.56 -9.45 11.01
CA LEU A 117 -13.57 -9.73 12.04
C LEU A 117 -12.14 -9.71 11.49
N ASN A 118 -11.90 -10.42 10.38
CA ASN A 118 -10.56 -10.52 9.78
C ASN A 118 -10.06 -9.16 9.29
N TYR A 119 -10.93 -8.36 8.67
CA TYR A 119 -10.59 -7.03 8.23
C TYR A 119 -10.42 -6.07 9.42
N GLY A 120 -11.23 -6.18 10.46
CA GLY A 120 -11.10 -5.40 11.70
C GLY A 120 -9.73 -5.61 12.34
N VAL A 121 -9.30 -6.87 12.52
CA VAL A 121 -7.95 -7.20 13.00
C VAL A 121 -6.85 -6.65 12.07
N MET A 122 -7.03 -6.73 10.76
CA MET A 122 -6.07 -6.16 9.83
C MET A 122 -6.06 -4.62 9.89
N PHE A 123 -7.20 -3.99 10.11
CA PHE A 123 -7.33 -2.54 10.21
C PHE A 123 -6.65 -1.96 11.46
N THR A 124 -6.46 -2.76 12.53
CA THR A 124 -5.64 -2.32 13.68
C THR A 124 -4.19 -2.02 13.26
N ALA A 125 -3.66 -2.75 12.28
CA ALA A 125 -2.33 -2.47 11.72
C ALA A 125 -2.25 -1.11 11.03
N TRP A 126 -3.35 -0.65 10.41
CA TRP A 126 -3.48 0.70 9.87
C TRP A 126 -3.40 1.76 10.98
N GLY A 127 -4.14 1.57 12.07
CA GLY A 127 -4.12 2.47 13.23
C GLY A 127 -2.73 2.56 13.87
N VAL A 128 -2.07 1.43 14.08
CA VAL A 128 -0.71 1.37 14.64
C VAL A 128 0.30 2.10 13.73
N GLY A 129 0.26 1.83 12.42
CA GLY A 129 1.12 2.52 11.45
C GLY A 129 0.89 4.03 11.43
N GLY A 130 -0.39 4.44 11.47
CA GLY A 130 -0.79 5.84 11.47
C GLY A 130 -0.44 6.62 12.74
N LEU A 131 -0.20 5.93 13.87
CA LEU A 131 0.26 6.56 15.10
C LEU A 131 1.79 6.67 15.16
N ILE A 132 2.50 5.61 14.75
CA ILE A 132 3.94 5.51 14.97
C ILE A 132 4.72 6.49 14.08
N LEU A 133 4.54 6.44 12.78
CA LEU A 133 5.41 7.21 11.86
C LEU A 133 5.16 8.71 11.90
N PRO A 134 3.91 9.22 11.94
CA PRO A 134 3.67 10.65 12.13
C PRO A 134 4.23 11.19 13.45
N ARG A 135 4.21 10.36 14.52
CA ARG A 135 4.82 10.73 15.81
C ARG A 135 6.34 10.79 15.72
N ILE A 136 6.98 9.82 15.06
CA ILE A 136 8.43 9.85 14.80
C ILE A 136 8.79 11.09 13.97
N ALA A 137 7.99 11.42 12.95
CA ALA A 137 8.18 12.60 12.12
C ALA A 137 8.12 13.90 12.95
N GLY A 138 7.12 14.02 13.83
CA GLY A 138 7.01 15.17 14.75
C GLY A 138 8.21 15.27 15.68
N MET A 139 8.59 14.17 16.35
CA MET A 139 9.77 14.15 17.24
C MET A 139 11.08 14.47 16.50
N ALA A 140 11.26 13.93 15.30
CA ALA A 140 12.44 14.22 14.48
C ALA A 140 12.51 15.72 14.13
N LYS A 141 11.38 16.32 13.78
CA LYS A 141 11.27 17.75 13.50
C LYS A 141 11.60 18.60 14.73
N ASP A 142 11.08 18.22 15.91
CA ASP A 142 11.32 18.95 17.17
C ASP A 142 12.80 18.93 17.56
N ILE A 143 13.53 17.83 17.30
CA ILE A 143 14.95 17.66 17.66
C ILE A 143 15.88 18.26 16.60
N THR A 144 15.61 18.01 15.32
CA THR A 144 16.54 18.34 14.23
C THR A 144 16.14 19.60 13.44
N GLY A 145 14.92 20.11 13.65
CA GLY A 145 14.32 21.19 12.84
C GLY A 145 13.89 20.74 11.45
N LYS A 146 14.07 19.45 11.10
CA LYS A 146 13.80 18.88 9.77
C LYS A 146 12.98 17.60 9.86
N GLU A 147 12.16 17.36 8.84
CA GLU A 147 11.35 16.13 8.71
C GLU A 147 12.05 15.05 7.85
N ASP A 148 13.25 15.33 7.31
CA ASP A 148 13.96 14.49 6.32
C ASP A 148 14.09 13.02 6.77
N LEU A 149 14.46 12.81 8.05
CA LEU A 149 14.60 11.46 8.61
C LEU A 149 13.32 10.64 8.49
N ALA A 150 12.17 11.26 8.72
CA ALA A 150 10.88 10.57 8.63
C ALA A 150 10.56 10.14 7.18
N PHE A 151 10.93 10.95 6.19
CA PHE A 151 10.76 10.61 4.78
C PHE A 151 11.65 9.44 4.34
N TYR A 152 12.92 9.39 4.81
CA TYR A 152 13.79 8.23 4.57
C TYR A 152 13.26 6.97 5.22
N ILE A 153 12.78 7.04 6.48
CA ILE A 153 12.15 5.90 7.15
C ILE A 153 10.90 5.45 6.40
N ALA A 154 10.04 6.39 5.98
CA ALA A 154 8.85 6.08 5.21
C ALA A 154 9.18 5.35 3.90
N SER A 155 10.17 5.85 3.13
CA SER A 155 10.64 5.20 1.90
C SER A 155 11.15 3.78 2.19
N GLY A 156 11.96 3.59 3.22
CA GLY A 156 12.45 2.27 3.64
C GLY A 156 11.32 1.30 3.99
N LEU A 157 10.31 1.76 4.75
CA LEU A 157 9.13 0.96 5.06
C LEU A 157 8.34 0.56 3.80
N MET A 158 8.25 1.45 2.80
CA MET A 158 7.60 1.13 1.52
C MET A 158 8.38 0.07 0.74
N ILE A 159 9.70 0.15 0.71
CA ILE A 159 10.54 -0.90 0.09
C ILE A 159 10.32 -2.24 0.80
N CYS A 160 10.33 -2.27 2.13
CA CYS A 160 9.99 -3.48 2.88
C CYS A 160 8.58 -4.00 2.55
N GLY A 161 7.60 -3.11 2.40
CA GLY A 161 6.24 -3.44 1.96
C GLY A 161 6.21 -4.08 0.57
N ALA A 162 6.97 -3.54 -0.38
CA ALA A 162 7.10 -4.07 -1.73
C ALA A 162 7.72 -5.48 -1.72
N ILE A 163 8.79 -5.69 -0.95
CA ILE A 163 9.42 -7.02 -0.79
C ILE A 163 8.42 -8.02 -0.21
N LEU A 164 7.68 -7.65 0.82
CA LEU A 164 6.64 -8.50 1.42
C LEU A 164 5.52 -8.83 0.43
N ALA A 165 5.16 -7.91 -0.46
CA ALA A 165 4.17 -8.17 -1.51
C ALA A 165 4.67 -9.22 -2.50
N LEU A 166 5.95 -9.19 -2.90
CA LEU A 166 6.57 -10.21 -3.75
C LEU A 166 6.66 -11.57 -3.06
N ILE A 167 7.04 -11.61 -1.79
CA ILE A 167 7.08 -12.86 -1.00
C ILE A 167 5.68 -13.47 -0.96
N ASN A 168 4.66 -12.66 -0.70
CA ASN A 168 3.27 -13.11 -0.64
C ASN A 168 2.79 -13.63 -2.02
N LEU A 169 3.19 -12.97 -3.10
CA LEU A 169 2.91 -13.42 -4.48
C LEU A 169 3.54 -14.80 -4.74
N ALA A 170 4.81 -14.99 -4.37
CA ALA A 170 5.51 -16.26 -4.55
C ALA A 170 4.84 -17.40 -3.76
N MET A 171 4.48 -17.13 -2.51
CA MET A 171 3.78 -18.11 -1.64
C MET A 171 2.40 -18.49 -2.18
N THR A 172 1.68 -17.53 -2.74
CA THR A 172 0.32 -17.75 -3.28
C THR A 172 0.39 -18.56 -4.58
N ARG A 173 1.31 -18.23 -5.48
CA ARG A 173 1.54 -19.01 -6.73
C ARG A 173 1.90 -20.47 -6.44
N GLY A 174 2.72 -20.75 -5.44
CA GLY A 174 3.07 -22.09 -5.02
C GLY A 174 1.87 -22.92 -4.52
N LYS A 175 0.90 -22.30 -3.86
CA LYS A 175 -0.33 -22.96 -3.40
C LYS A 175 -1.28 -23.29 -4.56
N PHE A 176 -1.41 -22.42 -5.56
CA PHE A 176 -2.24 -22.68 -6.75
C PHE A 176 -1.66 -23.79 -7.62
N SER A 177 -0.33 -23.84 -7.81
CA SER A 177 0.35 -24.90 -8.54
C SER A 177 0.13 -26.28 -7.88
N LYS A 178 0.23 -26.36 -6.54
CA LYS A 178 -0.06 -27.61 -5.80
C LYS A 178 -1.52 -28.07 -5.94
N LYS A 179 -2.47 -27.13 -6.02
CA LYS A 179 -3.90 -27.45 -6.13
C LYS A 179 -4.29 -27.94 -7.54
N GLN A 180 -3.57 -27.49 -8.58
CA GLN A 180 -3.76 -27.98 -9.95
C GLN A 180 -3.12 -29.35 -10.19
N GLY A 181 -2.03 -29.69 -9.50
CA GLY A 181 -1.39 -31.01 -9.56
C GLY A 181 -2.23 -32.15 -8.97
N THR A 182 -3.35 -31.82 -8.28
CA THR A 182 -4.27 -32.81 -7.68
C THR A 182 -5.51 -33.04 -8.57
N ARG A 183 -5.51 -32.60 -9.82
CA ARG A 183 -6.56 -32.93 -10.80
C ARG A 183 -6.08 -34.06 -11.71
N ASP A 184 -6.91 -35.07 -11.89
CA ASP A 184 -6.65 -36.17 -12.82
C ASP A 184 -6.61 -35.65 -14.28
N ARG A 185 -6.02 -36.43 -15.21
CA ARG A 185 -6.00 -36.15 -16.65
C ARG A 185 -7.40 -35.92 -17.27
N LYS A 186 -8.48 -36.31 -16.58
CA LYS A 186 -9.88 -36.09 -16.97
C LYS A 186 -10.53 -34.88 -16.27
N GLY A 187 -9.73 -34.02 -15.57
CA GLY A 187 -10.21 -32.80 -14.92
C GLY A 187 -10.99 -33.02 -13.62
N ARG A 188 -11.02 -34.23 -13.06
CA ARG A 188 -11.68 -34.55 -11.78
C ARG A 188 -10.74 -34.25 -10.61
N THR A 189 -11.27 -33.65 -9.55
CA THR A 189 -10.54 -33.38 -8.31
C THR A 189 -10.31 -34.70 -7.58
N ILE A 190 -9.04 -35.10 -7.36
CA ILE A 190 -8.67 -36.28 -6.55
C ILE A 190 -8.70 -35.83 -5.08
N LEU A 191 -9.60 -36.40 -4.29
CA LEU A 191 -9.63 -36.19 -2.84
C LEU A 191 -8.52 -37.02 -2.17
N PRO A 192 -7.86 -36.51 -1.10
CA PRO A 192 -6.85 -37.25 -0.37
C PRO A 192 -7.44 -38.58 0.15
N GLY A 193 -6.86 -39.69 -0.29
CA GLY A 193 -7.30 -41.03 0.13
C GLY A 193 -8.06 -41.85 -0.93
N GLN A 194 -8.37 -41.30 -2.11
CA GLN A 194 -8.90 -42.11 -3.22
C GLN A 194 -7.76 -42.65 -4.09
N HIS A 195 -7.37 -43.88 -3.89
CA HIS A 195 -6.57 -44.63 -4.86
C HIS A 195 -7.43 -44.83 -6.12
N VAL A 196 -6.94 -44.37 -7.27
CA VAL A 196 -7.52 -44.74 -8.58
C VAL A 196 -7.30 -46.22 -8.77
N ALA A 197 -8.29 -47.05 -8.43
CA ALA A 197 -8.32 -48.43 -8.83
C ALA A 197 -8.69 -48.51 -10.31
N GLY A 198 -7.80 -49.11 -11.11
CA GLY A 198 -8.10 -49.62 -12.44
C GLY A 198 -7.58 -48.76 -13.60
N ALA A 199 -6.46 -49.23 -14.14
CA ALA A 199 -6.03 -49.07 -15.52
C ALA A 199 -6.96 -49.77 -16.48
#